data_f33ccee68c9ae7490758eae53ae24c58
#
_entry.id   f33ccee68c9ae7490758eae53ae24c58
#
_cell.length_a   1.000
_cell.length_b   1.000
_cell.length_c   1.000
_cell.angle_alpha   90.00
_cell.angle_beta   90.00
_cell.angle_gamma   90.00
#
_symmetry.space_group_name_H-M   'P 1'
#
loop_
_entity.id
_entity.type
_entity.pdbx_description
1 polymer ?
#
loop_
_entity_poly.entity_id
_entity_poly.type
_entity_poly.pdbx_seq_one_letter_code
_entity_poly.pdbx_strand_id
1 'polypeptide(L)'
;MIEVPRIAVLDQNDQLQCFLDNSSRDATNYYSDNLHTYLEGSASTLTLTASTKDSDSKFLINGNKLAFVYNEKEYYLNILTTERDEYSVTVDSYSTSFELLNEQAEGYEATEELTFVQYLNQCDPEHTLTVGTNEVSDLKYQTKFDSESTILARIFEIAVVFGAEVEFVPVLNEDYSLKQTTINIYKEHDDDNQGIGTRQIGQTLRYGVNISGITKKSDISNLFTAIWLTGDDNLTIAGMEKNINDSAGNLLYWSPYGDPHIYAVQARNRFPSNLMSKTDRYIAKYGTYSTSSMDELYIESLLELKTGSEPVVEYTITGQVDGSIGDTFFVEDKEYDPVLYLETRITEQE
;
A
#
# COMPACT_ATOMS: atom_id res chain seq x y z
N MET A 1 6.92 -24.90 16.20
CA MET A 1 8.38 -24.88 15.91
C MET A 1 8.48 -23.86 14.80
N ILE A 2 9.22 -22.78 14.99
CA ILE A 2 9.40 -21.78 13.93
C ILE A 2 10.20 -22.49 12.84
N GLU A 3 9.65 -22.58 11.64
CA GLU A 3 10.32 -23.13 10.48
C GLU A 3 11.41 -22.14 10.05
N VAL A 4 12.67 -22.57 10.08
CA VAL A 4 13.78 -21.74 9.59
C VAL A 4 14.02 -22.13 8.13
N PRO A 5 13.83 -21.24 7.18
CA PRO A 5 13.90 -21.59 5.76
C PRO A 5 15.34 -21.95 5.35
N ARG A 6 15.46 -22.91 4.46
CA ARG A 6 16.66 -23.16 3.70
C ARG A 6 16.72 -22.19 2.53
N ILE A 7 17.78 -21.38 2.44
CA ILE A 7 17.92 -20.32 1.44
C ILE A 7 18.93 -20.74 0.37
N ALA A 8 18.49 -20.80 -0.87
CA ALA A 8 19.38 -21.01 -2.01
C ALA A 8 20.06 -19.68 -2.37
N VAL A 9 21.36 -19.70 -2.57
CA VAL A 9 22.12 -18.57 -3.14
C VAL A 9 22.38 -18.87 -4.60
N LEU A 10 21.83 -18.04 -5.49
CA LEU A 10 21.97 -18.17 -6.93
C LEU A 10 22.91 -17.09 -7.45
N ASP A 11 23.64 -17.39 -8.52
CA ASP A 11 24.45 -16.39 -9.21
C ASP A 11 23.61 -15.53 -10.16
N GLN A 12 24.28 -14.65 -10.91
CA GLN A 12 23.66 -13.74 -11.85
C GLN A 12 22.90 -14.43 -13.00
N ASN A 13 23.20 -15.70 -13.26
CA ASN A 13 22.58 -16.54 -14.27
C ASN A 13 21.60 -17.57 -13.69
N ASP A 14 21.14 -17.33 -12.46
CA ASP A 14 20.27 -18.23 -11.68
C ASP A 14 20.83 -19.64 -11.47
N GLN A 15 22.17 -19.78 -11.48
CA GLN A 15 22.81 -21.06 -11.18
C GLN A 15 23.03 -21.17 -9.66
N LEU A 16 22.56 -22.26 -9.07
CA LEU A 16 22.73 -22.54 -7.64
C LEU A 16 24.23 -22.62 -7.26
N GLN A 17 24.64 -21.81 -6.33
CA GLN A 17 26.02 -21.77 -5.81
C GLN A 17 26.16 -22.50 -4.49
N CYS A 18 25.24 -22.28 -3.55
CA CYS A 18 25.23 -22.90 -2.23
C CYS A 18 23.84 -22.79 -1.56
N PHE A 19 23.72 -23.39 -0.40
CA PHE A 19 22.59 -23.18 0.49
C PHE A 19 23.04 -22.58 1.82
N LEU A 20 22.29 -21.63 2.33
CA LEU A 20 22.33 -21.22 3.73
C LEU A 20 21.28 -22.04 4.48
N ASP A 21 21.70 -22.77 5.53
CA ASP A 21 20.79 -23.69 6.22
C ASP A 21 21.23 -23.87 7.68
N ASN A 22 20.46 -23.31 8.60
CA ASN A 22 20.74 -23.40 10.04
C ASN A 22 20.42 -24.78 10.65
N SER A 23 19.80 -25.67 9.90
CA SER A 23 19.52 -27.05 10.33
C SER A 23 20.63 -28.05 9.95
N SER A 24 21.51 -27.66 9.02
CA SER A 24 22.57 -28.51 8.49
C SER A 24 23.94 -28.10 9.00
N ARG A 25 24.77 -29.07 9.43
CA ARG A 25 26.15 -28.81 9.88
C ARG A 25 27.11 -28.51 8.75
N ASP A 26 26.77 -28.95 7.55
CA ASP A 26 27.63 -28.85 6.36
C ASP A 26 27.27 -27.62 5.48
N ALA A 27 26.25 -26.89 5.85
CA ALA A 27 25.84 -25.64 5.17
C ALA A 27 26.31 -24.41 5.95
N THR A 28 26.45 -23.30 5.24
CA THR A 28 26.71 -22.00 5.86
C THR A 28 25.50 -21.55 6.66
N ASN A 29 25.74 -21.23 7.93
CA ASN A 29 24.69 -20.69 8.81
C ASN A 29 24.52 -19.20 8.60
N TYR A 30 23.29 -18.73 8.84
CA TYR A 30 22.95 -17.31 8.86
C TYR A 30 22.28 -16.92 10.19
N TYR A 31 22.33 -15.66 10.51
CA TYR A 31 21.76 -15.10 11.74
C TYR A 31 21.37 -13.65 11.54
N SER A 32 20.67 -13.07 12.50
CA SER A 32 20.11 -11.71 12.42
C SER A 32 19.28 -11.52 11.15
N ASP A 33 18.58 -12.59 10.77
CA ASP A 33 17.70 -12.57 9.62
C ASP A 33 16.40 -11.83 9.95
N ASN A 34 16.00 -10.96 9.03
CA ASN A 34 14.76 -10.20 9.10
C ASN A 34 14.12 -10.18 7.71
N LEU A 35 13.02 -10.92 7.58
CA LEU A 35 12.16 -10.90 6.40
C LEU A 35 11.01 -9.93 6.64
N HIS A 36 10.99 -8.82 5.93
CA HIS A 36 9.95 -7.82 6.01
C HIS A 36 9.16 -7.77 4.71
N THR A 37 7.83 -7.92 4.80
CA THR A 37 6.92 -7.89 3.66
C THR A 37 5.97 -6.70 3.79
N TYR A 38 5.79 -5.97 2.70
CA TYR A 38 4.95 -4.79 2.61
C TYR A 38 3.78 -5.04 1.66
N LEU A 39 2.60 -4.58 2.03
CA LEU A 39 1.44 -4.54 1.14
C LEU A 39 1.63 -3.46 0.08
N GLU A 40 2.03 -2.26 0.52
CA GLU A 40 2.35 -1.16 -0.37
C GLU A 40 3.59 -1.49 -1.20
N GLY A 41 3.47 -1.37 -2.52
CA GLY A 41 4.55 -1.73 -3.45
C GLY A 41 4.71 -3.22 -3.68
N SER A 42 3.93 -4.09 -2.99
CA SER A 42 4.03 -5.56 -3.09
C SER A 42 5.47 -6.06 -3.00
N ALA A 43 6.23 -5.51 -2.04
CA ALA A 43 7.65 -5.75 -1.90
C ALA A 43 7.97 -6.59 -0.66
N SER A 44 9.02 -7.39 -0.75
CA SER A 44 9.65 -8.05 0.41
C SER A 44 11.14 -7.72 0.45
N THR A 45 11.66 -7.57 1.67
CA THR A 45 13.08 -7.38 1.91
C THR A 45 13.57 -8.47 2.85
N LEU A 46 14.79 -8.93 2.66
CA LEU A 46 15.46 -9.82 3.58
C LEU A 46 16.87 -9.29 3.88
N THR A 47 17.09 -8.97 5.14
CA THR A 47 18.43 -8.75 5.68
C THR A 47 18.89 -10.02 6.37
N LEU A 48 20.12 -10.47 6.15
CA LEU A 48 20.74 -11.56 6.89
C LEU A 48 22.24 -11.36 7.00
N THR A 49 22.84 -12.01 8.01
CA THR A 49 24.29 -11.99 8.24
C THR A 49 24.83 -13.44 8.25
N ALA A 50 25.98 -13.65 7.64
CA ALA A 50 26.71 -14.91 7.68
C ALA A 50 28.18 -14.70 8.08
N SER A 51 28.83 -15.77 8.55
CA SER A 51 30.25 -15.72 8.92
C SER A 51 31.16 -15.73 7.70
N THR A 52 32.13 -14.82 7.63
CA THR A 52 33.17 -14.82 6.57
C THR A 52 34.12 -16.00 6.64
N LYS A 53 34.11 -16.78 7.76
CA LYS A 53 34.88 -18.01 7.89
C LYS A 53 34.31 -19.17 7.10
N ASP A 54 33.03 -19.13 6.78
CA ASP A 54 32.37 -20.13 5.97
C ASP A 54 32.68 -19.89 4.49
N SER A 55 33.09 -20.95 3.78
CA SER A 55 33.59 -20.86 2.40
C SER A 55 32.55 -20.29 1.43
N ASP A 56 31.27 -20.52 1.71
CA ASP A 56 30.18 -20.15 0.81
C ASP A 56 29.73 -18.70 1.01
N SER A 57 30.17 -18.06 2.11
CA SER A 57 29.92 -16.62 2.32
C SER A 57 30.45 -15.74 1.18
N LYS A 58 31.41 -16.25 0.39
CA LYS A 58 31.91 -15.58 -0.82
C LYS A 58 30.87 -15.35 -1.91
N PHE A 59 29.78 -16.13 -1.90
CA PHE A 59 28.67 -15.99 -2.84
C PHE A 59 27.62 -14.95 -2.39
N LEU A 60 27.73 -14.43 -1.17
CA LEU A 60 26.92 -13.32 -0.69
C LEU A 60 27.50 -12.00 -1.20
N ILE A 61 27.18 -11.68 -2.45
CA ILE A 61 27.66 -10.51 -3.17
C ILE A 61 26.52 -9.85 -3.98
N ASN A 62 26.69 -8.58 -4.28
CA ASN A 62 25.72 -7.83 -5.08
C ASN A 62 25.48 -8.50 -6.44
N GLY A 63 24.20 -8.54 -6.84
CA GLY A 63 23.74 -9.13 -8.10
C GLY A 63 23.47 -10.65 -8.02
N ASN A 64 23.91 -11.33 -6.98
CA ASN A 64 23.44 -12.68 -6.67
C ASN A 64 22.05 -12.62 -6.03
N LYS A 65 21.37 -13.74 -5.95
CA LYS A 65 19.98 -13.80 -5.51
C LYS A 65 19.82 -14.80 -4.36
N LEU A 66 18.82 -14.54 -3.53
CA LEU A 66 18.36 -15.42 -2.47
C LEU A 66 16.98 -15.96 -2.85
N ALA A 67 16.84 -17.28 -2.92
CA ALA A 67 15.56 -17.92 -3.23
C ALA A 67 15.22 -18.98 -2.19
N PHE A 68 13.96 -18.96 -1.70
CA PHE A 68 13.49 -19.87 -0.65
C PHE A 68 11.97 -19.96 -0.63
N VAL A 69 11.47 -20.95 0.10
CA VAL A 69 10.05 -21.10 0.42
C VAL A 69 9.89 -20.91 1.94
N TYR A 70 8.96 -20.07 2.34
CA TYR A 70 8.62 -19.83 3.74
C TYR A 70 7.11 -19.59 3.89
N ASN A 71 6.48 -20.29 4.83
CA ASN A 71 5.01 -20.23 5.02
C ASN A 71 4.23 -20.44 3.71
N GLU A 72 4.61 -21.46 2.94
CA GLU A 72 4.00 -21.80 1.64
C GLU A 72 4.13 -20.74 0.54
N LYS A 73 4.91 -19.66 0.78
CA LYS A 73 5.19 -18.62 -0.21
C LYS A 73 6.61 -18.75 -0.74
N GLU A 74 6.75 -18.52 -2.02
CA GLU A 74 8.04 -18.48 -2.71
C GLU A 74 8.62 -17.07 -2.68
N TYR A 75 9.90 -16.96 -2.39
CA TYR A 75 10.64 -15.71 -2.34
C TYR A 75 11.84 -15.78 -3.29
N TYR A 76 12.01 -14.71 -4.05
CA TYR A 76 13.15 -14.53 -4.95
C TYR A 76 13.63 -13.08 -4.82
N LEU A 77 14.80 -12.89 -4.25
CA LEU A 77 15.28 -11.60 -3.79
C LEU A 77 16.67 -11.31 -4.37
N ASN A 78 16.85 -10.13 -4.95
CA ASN A 78 18.14 -9.66 -5.45
C ASN A 78 18.97 -9.06 -4.31
N ILE A 79 20.22 -9.48 -4.13
CA ILE A 79 21.15 -8.88 -3.18
C ILE A 79 21.59 -7.53 -3.74
N LEU A 80 21.10 -6.44 -3.12
CA LEU A 80 21.39 -5.07 -3.56
C LEU A 80 22.58 -4.47 -2.82
N THR A 81 22.68 -4.71 -1.50
CA THR A 81 23.79 -4.21 -0.70
C THR A 81 24.49 -5.33 0.03
N THR A 82 25.78 -5.16 0.19
CA THR A 82 26.62 -6.07 0.99
C THR A 82 27.58 -5.26 1.83
N GLU A 83 27.64 -5.57 3.13
CA GLU A 83 28.63 -5.06 4.05
C GLU A 83 29.45 -6.23 4.57
N ARG A 84 30.77 -6.19 4.38
CA ARG A 84 31.67 -7.30 4.73
C ARG A 84 32.85 -6.79 5.53
N ASP A 85 33.12 -7.44 6.66
CA ASP A 85 34.31 -7.27 7.47
C ASP A 85 35.13 -8.58 7.59
N GLU A 86 36.07 -8.66 8.52
CA GLU A 86 36.91 -9.83 8.75
C GLU A 86 36.13 -11.01 9.33
N TYR A 87 34.94 -10.82 9.91
CA TYR A 87 34.20 -11.81 10.68
C TYR A 87 32.84 -12.13 10.09
N SER A 88 32.21 -11.16 9.42
CA SER A 88 30.83 -11.26 8.95
C SER A 88 30.61 -10.62 7.58
N VAL A 89 29.58 -11.09 6.91
CA VAL A 89 28.98 -10.44 5.75
C VAL A 89 27.49 -10.29 5.99
N THR A 90 27.01 -9.07 5.91
CA THR A 90 25.58 -8.73 5.96
C THR A 90 25.12 -8.39 4.56
N VAL A 91 23.95 -8.89 4.16
CA VAL A 91 23.33 -8.59 2.88
C VAL A 91 21.92 -8.06 3.08
N ASP A 92 21.56 -7.07 2.27
CA ASP A 92 20.16 -6.64 2.12
C ASP A 92 19.70 -6.98 0.71
N SER A 93 18.57 -7.66 0.64
CA SER A 93 18.00 -8.16 -0.60
C SER A 93 16.53 -7.77 -0.74
N TYR A 94 16.08 -7.62 -1.99
CA TYR A 94 14.77 -7.08 -2.34
C TYR A 94 14.10 -7.94 -3.41
N SER A 95 12.77 -8.10 -3.29
CA SER A 95 11.97 -8.95 -4.20
C SER A 95 11.69 -8.31 -5.56
N THR A 96 11.87 -7.01 -5.70
CA THR A 96 11.56 -6.31 -6.95
C THR A 96 12.68 -6.48 -7.96
N SER A 97 12.34 -6.80 -9.21
CA SER A 97 13.34 -6.98 -10.27
C SER A 97 14.02 -5.64 -10.61
N PHE A 98 15.30 -5.73 -11.02
CA PHE A 98 16.07 -4.56 -11.42
C PHE A 98 15.46 -3.86 -12.64
N GLU A 99 14.90 -4.65 -13.57
CA GLU A 99 14.28 -4.17 -14.78
C GLU A 99 13.10 -3.25 -14.43
N LEU A 100 12.17 -3.71 -13.61
CA LEU A 100 11.01 -2.92 -13.19
C LEU A 100 11.39 -1.65 -12.42
N LEU A 101 12.50 -1.68 -11.65
CA LEU A 101 12.98 -0.54 -10.86
C LEU A 101 13.74 0.50 -11.70
N ASN A 102 14.45 0.08 -12.75
CA ASN A 102 15.44 0.92 -13.42
C ASN A 102 15.09 1.23 -14.87
N GLU A 103 14.36 0.36 -15.55
CA GLU A 103 13.90 0.64 -16.91
C GLU A 103 12.78 1.67 -16.91
N GLN A 104 12.80 2.51 -17.97
CA GLN A 104 11.88 3.63 -18.09
C GLN A 104 10.74 3.28 -19.05
N ALA A 105 9.52 3.54 -18.59
CA ALA A 105 8.33 3.60 -19.43
C ALA A 105 8.15 5.04 -19.92
N GLU A 106 8.05 5.23 -21.21
CA GLU A 106 7.78 6.53 -21.84
C GLU A 106 6.36 7.03 -21.51
N GLY A 107 6.14 8.33 -21.69
CA GLY A 107 4.79 8.90 -21.66
C GLY A 107 3.91 8.26 -22.72
N TYR A 108 2.66 7.99 -22.40
CA TYR A 108 1.71 7.34 -23.30
C TYR A 108 0.33 7.97 -23.22
N GLU A 109 -0.27 8.26 -24.35
CA GLU A 109 -1.65 8.75 -24.46
C GLU A 109 -2.49 7.74 -25.23
N ALA A 110 -3.51 7.18 -24.57
CA ALA A 110 -4.41 6.23 -25.20
C ALA A 110 -5.34 6.94 -26.19
N THR A 111 -5.48 6.41 -27.40
CA THR A 111 -6.42 6.91 -28.41
C THR A 111 -7.82 6.30 -28.30
N GLU A 112 -7.95 5.24 -27.52
CA GLU A 112 -9.20 4.53 -27.22
C GLU A 112 -9.16 3.97 -25.79
N GLU A 113 -10.30 3.45 -25.32
CA GLU A 113 -10.37 2.79 -24.01
C GLU A 113 -9.60 1.46 -24.03
N LEU A 114 -8.62 1.31 -23.13
CA LEU A 114 -7.80 0.13 -22.99
C LEU A 114 -8.04 -0.57 -21.66
N THR A 115 -7.82 -1.90 -21.64
CA THR A 115 -7.81 -2.69 -20.40
C THR A 115 -6.50 -2.51 -19.64
N PHE A 116 -6.46 -2.93 -18.36
CA PHE A 116 -5.23 -2.95 -17.56
C PHE A 116 -4.08 -3.66 -18.28
N VAL A 117 -4.34 -4.87 -18.80
CA VAL A 117 -3.32 -5.68 -19.50
C VAL A 117 -2.81 -5.00 -20.76
N GLN A 118 -3.65 -4.27 -21.47
CA GLN A 118 -3.21 -3.52 -22.66
C GLN A 118 -2.27 -2.37 -22.26
N TYR A 119 -2.55 -1.66 -21.15
CA TYR A 119 -1.63 -0.66 -20.59
C TYR A 119 -0.33 -1.30 -20.09
N LEU A 120 -0.42 -2.43 -19.38
CA LEU A 120 0.75 -3.18 -18.93
C LEU A 120 1.68 -3.53 -20.10
N ASN A 121 1.13 -4.03 -21.21
CA ASN A 121 1.90 -4.37 -22.41
C ASN A 121 2.54 -3.14 -23.10
N GLN A 122 2.07 -1.93 -22.84
CA GLN A 122 2.71 -0.70 -23.33
C GLN A 122 3.95 -0.33 -22.52
N CYS A 123 3.92 -0.53 -21.21
CA CYS A 123 5.03 -0.19 -20.32
C CYS A 123 6.02 -1.36 -20.11
N ASP A 124 5.60 -2.60 -20.33
CA ASP A 124 6.41 -3.82 -20.28
C ASP A 124 6.34 -4.56 -21.64
N PRO A 125 6.95 -4.02 -22.71
CA PRO A 125 6.86 -4.58 -24.05
C PRO A 125 7.58 -5.93 -24.19
N GLU A 126 8.49 -6.25 -23.29
CA GLU A 126 9.21 -7.53 -23.27
C GLU A 126 8.42 -8.63 -22.57
N HIS A 127 7.26 -8.29 -21.97
CA HIS A 127 6.38 -9.21 -21.24
C HIS A 127 7.11 -9.95 -20.12
N THR A 128 7.84 -9.21 -19.31
CA THR A 128 8.59 -9.75 -18.16
C THR A 128 7.67 -10.29 -17.08
N LEU A 129 6.42 -9.82 -17.07
CA LEU A 129 5.38 -10.22 -16.10
C LEU A 129 4.34 -11.13 -16.76
N THR A 130 3.99 -12.21 -16.05
CA THR A 130 2.87 -13.08 -16.42
C THR A 130 1.61 -12.65 -15.67
N VAL A 131 0.52 -12.36 -16.36
CA VAL A 131 -0.75 -11.99 -15.71
C VAL A 131 -1.39 -13.22 -15.09
N GLY A 132 -1.62 -13.18 -13.78
CA GLY A 132 -2.34 -14.18 -13.01
C GLY A 132 -3.82 -13.81 -12.82
N THR A 133 -4.25 -13.66 -11.57
CA THR A 133 -5.59 -13.17 -11.24
C THR A 133 -5.78 -11.75 -11.76
N ASN A 134 -6.94 -11.48 -12.38
CA ASN A 134 -7.29 -10.14 -12.85
C ASN A 134 -8.78 -9.86 -12.61
N GLU A 135 -9.08 -9.18 -11.52
CA GLU A 135 -10.46 -8.85 -11.12
C GLU A 135 -11.02 -7.59 -11.81
N VAL A 136 -10.16 -6.83 -12.51
CA VAL A 136 -10.54 -5.63 -13.27
C VAL A 136 -10.53 -5.86 -14.79
N SER A 137 -10.55 -7.13 -15.23
CA SER A 137 -10.44 -7.53 -16.65
C SER A 137 -11.50 -6.90 -17.55
N ASP A 138 -12.68 -6.61 -17.00
CA ASP A 138 -13.83 -6.05 -17.74
C ASP A 138 -13.78 -4.51 -17.83
N LEU A 139 -12.93 -3.86 -17.03
CA LEU A 139 -12.80 -2.42 -17.01
C LEU A 139 -11.93 -1.93 -18.15
N LYS A 140 -12.30 -0.78 -18.70
CA LYS A 140 -11.54 -0.08 -19.75
C LYS A 140 -11.57 1.41 -19.47
N TYR A 141 -10.43 2.04 -19.64
CA TYR A 141 -10.30 3.48 -19.49
C TYR A 141 -9.45 4.06 -20.59
N GLN A 142 -9.71 5.31 -20.95
CA GLN A 142 -8.85 6.12 -21.79
C GLN A 142 -8.13 7.12 -20.90
N THR A 143 -6.83 6.97 -20.76
CA THR A 143 -6.00 7.82 -19.90
C THR A 143 -4.70 8.21 -20.58
N LYS A 144 -4.01 9.17 -19.97
CA LYS A 144 -2.74 9.70 -20.42
C LYS A 144 -1.74 9.70 -19.28
N PHE A 145 -0.52 9.30 -19.58
CA PHE A 145 0.64 9.39 -18.71
C PHE A 145 1.62 10.38 -19.32
N ASP A 146 1.74 11.57 -18.75
CA ASP A 146 2.45 12.70 -19.36
C ASP A 146 3.97 12.64 -19.25
N SER A 147 4.50 11.90 -18.27
CA SER A 147 5.93 11.86 -17.96
C SER A 147 6.52 10.47 -18.11
N GLU A 148 7.83 10.40 -18.29
CA GLU A 148 8.59 9.17 -18.10
C GLU A 148 8.54 8.77 -16.63
N SER A 149 8.47 7.47 -16.36
CA SER A 149 8.56 6.87 -15.03
C SER A 149 9.20 5.50 -15.12
N THR A 150 9.61 4.91 -14.01
CA THR A 150 10.05 3.50 -14.03
C THR A 150 8.88 2.59 -14.40
N ILE A 151 9.15 1.41 -14.96
CA ILE A 151 8.09 0.45 -15.29
C ILE A 151 7.26 0.14 -14.06
N LEU A 152 7.89 -0.07 -12.90
CA LEU A 152 7.20 -0.31 -11.64
C LEU A 152 6.25 0.83 -11.25
N ALA A 153 6.74 2.08 -11.29
CA ALA A 153 5.91 3.25 -10.98
C ALA A 153 4.73 3.37 -11.94
N ARG A 154 4.95 3.10 -13.25
CA ARG A 154 3.87 3.11 -14.23
C ARG A 154 2.81 2.05 -13.97
N ILE A 155 3.21 0.85 -13.52
CA ILE A 155 2.25 -0.21 -13.15
C ILE A 155 1.35 0.28 -12.00
N PHE A 156 1.93 0.95 -10.98
CA PHE A 156 1.12 1.52 -9.90
C PHE A 156 0.23 2.69 -10.35
N GLU A 157 0.70 3.56 -11.26
CA GLU A 157 -0.14 4.59 -11.87
C GLU A 157 -1.34 3.99 -12.62
N ILE A 158 -1.11 2.90 -13.38
CA ILE A 158 -2.19 2.16 -14.04
C ILE A 158 -3.15 1.57 -12.99
N ALA A 159 -2.63 0.96 -11.91
CA ALA A 159 -3.45 0.40 -10.84
C ALA A 159 -4.38 1.45 -10.22
N VAL A 160 -3.87 2.65 -9.94
CA VAL A 160 -4.69 3.78 -9.46
C VAL A 160 -5.83 4.13 -10.43
N VAL A 161 -5.57 4.20 -11.74
CA VAL A 161 -6.59 4.48 -12.76
C VAL A 161 -7.70 3.43 -12.75
N PHE A 162 -7.36 2.17 -12.48
CA PHE A 162 -8.32 1.06 -12.47
C PHE A 162 -8.96 0.80 -11.11
N GLY A 163 -8.61 1.55 -10.06
CA GLY A 163 -9.03 1.26 -8.69
C GLY A 163 -8.61 -0.15 -8.30
N ALA A 164 -7.33 -0.48 -8.50
CA ALA A 164 -6.80 -1.81 -8.33
C ALA A 164 -5.57 -1.83 -7.41
N GLU A 165 -5.37 -2.97 -6.77
CA GLU A 165 -4.14 -3.33 -6.08
C GLU A 165 -3.38 -4.37 -6.90
N VAL A 166 -2.05 -4.31 -6.90
CA VAL A 166 -1.21 -5.25 -7.63
C VAL A 166 -0.28 -6.00 -6.69
N GLU A 167 -0.13 -7.31 -6.93
CA GLU A 167 0.75 -8.19 -6.18
C GLU A 167 1.71 -8.89 -7.15
N PHE A 168 3.01 -8.86 -6.82
CA PHE A 168 4.04 -9.57 -7.58
C PHE A 168 4.41 -10.87 -6.86
N VAL A 169 4.20 -11.99 -7.53
CA VAL A 169 4.44 -13.33 -6.98
C VAL A 169 5.50 -14.02 -7.83
N PRO A 170 6.73 -14.26 -7.29
CA PRO A 170 7.70 -15.09 -7.97
C PRO A 170 7.22 -16.54 -7.98
N VAL A 171 7.53 -17.26 -9.03
CA VAL A 171 7.33 -18.71 -9.15
C VAL A 171 8.70 -19.33 -9.43
N LEU A 172 9.10 -20.27 -8.59
CA LEU A 172 10.42 -20.92 -8.66
C LEU A 172 10.34 -22.26 -9.41
N ASN A 173 11.45 -22.65 -10.01
CA ASN A 173 11.70 -24.00 -10.46
C ASN A 173 12.15 -24.87 -9.26
N GLU A 174 12.23 -26.20 -9.47
CA GLU A 174 12.70 -27.14 -8.44
C GLU A 174 14.16 -26.88 -8.00
N ASP A 175 14.96 -26.21 -8.82
CA ASP A 175 16.34 -25.81 -8.54
C ASP A 175 16.46 -24.41 -7.93
N TYR A 176 15.33 -23.80 -7.51
CA TYR A 176 15.20 -22.45 -6.97
C TYR A 176 15.44 -21.31 -7.98
N SER A 177 15.76 -21.59 -9.23
CA SER A 177 15.83 -20.55 -10.26
C SER A 177 14.45 -19.93 -10.51
N LEU A 178 14.41 -18.66 -10.95
CA LEU A 178 13.16 -17.99 -11.26
C LEU A 178 12.53 -18.59 -12.53
N LYS A 179 11.31 -19.09 -12.43
CA LYS A 179 10.52 -19.53 -13.58
C LYS A 179 9.78 -18.38 -14.23
N GLN A 180 9.13 -17.55 -13.44
CA GLN A 180 8.39 -16.37 -13.87
C GLN A 180 8.05 -15.50 -12.68
N THR A 181 7.75 -14.23 -12.93
CA THR A 181 7.07 -13.35 -11.98
C THR A 181 5.63 -13.15 -12.42
N THR A 182 4.68 -13.49 -11.56
CA THR A 182 3.26 -13.32 -11.83
C THR A 182 2.78 -12.00 -11.22
N ILE A 183 2.05 -11.20 -12.00
CA ILE A 183 1.32 -10.05 -11.51
C ILE A 183 -0.15 -10.43 -11.31
N ASN A 184 -0.64 -10.36 -10.07
CA ASN A 184 -2.05 -10.46 -9.73
C ASN A 184 -2.62 -9.04 -9.60
N ILE A 185 -3.82 -8.83 -10.08
CA ILE A 185 -4.53 -7.55 -10.13
C ILE A 185 -5.87 -7.75 -9.45
N TYR A 186 -6.01 -7.17 -8.27
CA TYR A 186 -7.22 -7.23 -7.46
C TYR A 186 -7.94 -5.88 -7.52
N LYS A 187 -9.25 -5.86 -7.28
CA LYS A 187 -9.95 -4.61 -7.01
C LYS A 187 -9.41 -4.00 -5.72
N GLU A 188 -9.31 -2.68 -5.66
CA GLU A 188 -8.90 -1.98 -4.45
C GLU A 188 -9.74 -2.38 -3.25
N HIS A 189 -9.10 -2.49 -2.08
CA HIS A 189 -9.77 -2.84 -0.84
C HIS A 189 -10.79 -1.77 -0.43
N ASP A 190 -12.05 -2.20 -0.27
CA ASP A 190 -13.15 -1.38 0.24
C ASP A 190 -14.16 -2.24 1.01
N ASP A 191 -15.35 -1.72 1.31
CA ASP A 191 -16.41 -2.45 2.03
C ASP A 191 -16.88 -3.70 1.25
N ASP A 192 -16.85 -3.66 -0.09
CA ASP A 192 -17.34 -4.71 -0.98
C ASP A 192 -16.23 -5.62 -1.52
N ASN A 193 -15.01 -5.10 -1.66
CA ASN A 193 -13.87 -5.78 -2.25
C ASN A 193 -12.76 -6.00 -1.21
N GLN A 194 -12.18 -7.21 -1.23
CA GLN A 194 -11.12 -7.58 -0.28
C GLN A 194 -9.76 -7.00 -0.67
N GLY A 195 -9.47 -6.84 -1.95
CA GLY A 195 -8.11 -6.55 -2.42
C GLY A 195 -7.16 -7.75 -2.24
N ILE A 196 -5.88 -7.47 -2.08
CA ILE A 196 -4.86 -8.48 -1.76
C ILE A 196 -5.17 -9.09 -0.38
N GLY A 197 -4.99 -10.40 -0.22
CA GLY A 197 -5.24 -11.14 1.02
C GLY A 197 -6.65 -11.69 1.14
N THR A 198 -7.03 -12.09 2.34
CA THR A 198 -8.34 -12.68 2.65
C THR A 198 -8.95 -12.07 3.91
N ARG A 199 -10.29 -11.97 3.93
CA ARG A 199 -11.00 -11.56 5.14
C ARG A 199 -11.10 -12.76 6.09
N GLN A 200 -10.40 -12.69 7.21
CA GLN A 200 -10.29 -13.76 8.21
C GLN A 200 -11.55 -13.83 9.08
N ILE A 201 -12.63 -14.35 8.48
CA ILE A 201 -13.93 -14.50 9.17
C ILE A 201 -13.81 -15.58 10.25
N GLY A 202 -14.04 -15.19 11.52
CA GLY A 202 -13.98 -16.11 12.67
C GLY A 202 -12.72 -15.98 13.51
N GLN A 203 -11.71 -15.24 13.06
CA GLN A 203 -10.61 -14.82 13.90
C GLN A 203 -10.82 -13.37 14.35
N THR A 204 -11.12 -13.20 15.63
CA THR A 204 -11.16 -11.86 16.26
C THR A 204 -9.89 -11.67 17.07
N LEU A 205 -9.16 -10.60 16.78
CA LEU A 205 -7.97 -10.22 17.52
C LEU A 205 -8.40 -9.52 18.82
N ARG A 206 -7.83 -9.98 19.96
CA ARG A 206 -8.16 -9.45 21.27
C ARG A 206 -6.90 -9.09 22.04
N TYR A 207 -6.91 -7.92 22.65
CA TYR A 207 -5.84 -7.50 23.56
C TYR A 207 -5.67 -8.51 24.71
N GLY A 208 -4.41 -8.84 25.01
CA GLY A 208 -4.08 -9.82 26.04
C GLY A 208 -4.30 -11.30 25.67
N VAL A 209 -4.78 -11.59 24.44
CA VAL A 209 -4.96 -12.96 23.92
C VAL A 209 -4.00 -13.21 22.76
N ASN A 210 -4.19 -12.54 21.64
CA ASN A 210 -3.37 -12.67 20.45
C ASN A 210 -2.72 -11.35 19.98
N ILE A 211 -3.06 -10.24 20.63
CA ILE A 211 -2.37 -8.96 20.46
C ILE A 211 -1.86 -8.46 21.80
N SER A 212 -0.67 -7.85 21.79
CA SER A 212 0.03 -7.36 22.99
C SER A 212 -0.10 -5.85 23.18
N GLY A 213 -0.54 -5.12 22.17
CA GLY A 213 -0.73 -3.69 22.24
C GLY A 213 -1.56 -3.14 21.10
N ILE A 214 -2.31 -2.08 21.39
CA ILE A 214 -2.99 -1.23 20.41
C ILE A 214 -2.57 0.20 20.68
N THR A 215 -1.99 0.86 19.68
CA THR A 215 -1.67 2.29 19.74
C THR A 215 -2.62 3.03 18.81
N LYS A 216 -3.32 4.04 19.34
CA LYS A 216 -4.14 4.96 18.56
C LYS A 216 -3.38 6.26 18.38
N LYS A 217 -3.11 6.62 17.14
CA LYS A 217 -2.59 7.93 16.75
C LYS A 217 -3.71 8.73 16.11
N SER A 218 -3.88 9.97 16.53
CA SER A 218 -4.87 10.89 15.95
C SER A 218 -4.16 12.15 15.50
N ASP A 219 -4.34 12.52 14.25
CA ASP A 219 -3.68 13.65 13.59
C ASP A 219 -4.71 14.62 13.03
N ILE A 220 -4.55 15.90 13.35
CA ILE A 220 -5.38 17.01 12.85
C ILE A 220 -4.56 18.06 12.09
N SER A 221 -3.32 17.75 11.71
CA SER A 221 -2.41 18.71 11.06
C SER A 221 -2.96 19.25 9.75
N ASN A 222 -3.73 18.46 9.03
CA ASN A 222 -4.35 18.82 7.75
C ASN A 222 -5.87 19.07 7.85
N LEU A 223 -6.39 19.18 9.07
CA LEU A 223 -7.82 19.36 9.28
C LEU A 223 -8.30 20.74 8.85
N PHE A 224 -9.41 20.77 8.16
CA PHE A 224 -10.14 22.00 7.81
C PHE A 224 -11.64 21.82 8.08
N THR A 225 -12.34 22.92 8.33
CA THR A 225 -13.76 22.91 8.72
C THR A 225 -14.65 23.68 7.74
N ALA A 226 -14.06 24.21 6.68
CA ALA A 226 -14.77 24.77 5.53
C ALA A 226 -13.98 24.49 4.25
N ILE A 227 -14.67 24.42 3.12
CA ILE A 227 -14.03 24.21 1.81
C ILE A 227 -14.67 25.11 0.75
N TRP A 228 -13.84 25.59 -0.16
CA TRP A 228 -14.23 26.25 -1.39
C TRP A 228 -13.42 25.67 -2.55
N LEU A 229 -14.09 24.89 -3.39
CA LEU A 229 -13.54 24.45 -4.68
C LEU A 229 -14.07 25.35 -5.80
N THR A 230 -13.24 25.53 -6.82
CA THR A 230 -13.59 26.25 -8.04
C THR A 230 -13.53 25.28 -9.21
N GLY A 231 -14.61 25.19 -9.98
CA GLY A 231 -14.70 24.41 -11.22
C GLY A 231 -14.17 25.15 -12.44
N ASP A 232 -14.42 24.59 -13.63
CA ASP A 232 -14.02 25.16 -14.89
C ASP A 232 -14.70 26.53 -15.09
N ASP A 233 -14.05 27.45 -15.80
CA ASP A 233 -14.53 28.81 -16.05
C ASP A 233 -14.91 29.61 -14.77
N ASN A 234 -14.21 29.32 -13.66
CA ASN A 234 -14.51 29.91 -12.34
C ASN A 234 -15.88 29.53 -11.78
N LEU A 235 -16.41 28.36 -12.14
CA LEU A 235 -17.65 27.85 -11.58
C LEU A 235 -17.53 27.75 -10.05
N THR A 236 -18.56 28.15 -9.32
CA THR A 236 -18.68 28.02 -7.86
C THR A 236 -20.04 27.47 -7.47
N ILE A 237 -20.16 26.99 -6.25
CA ILE A 237 -21.43 26.50 -5.68
C ILE A 237 -22.30 27.61 -5.06
N ALA A 238 -21.96 28.89 -5.20
CA ALA A 238 -22.65 30.01 -4.58
C ALA A 238 -24.15 30.13 -4.94
N GLY A 239 -24.58 29.47 -6.04
CA GLY A 239 -25.99 29.39 -6.42
C GLY A 239 -26.81 28.32 -5.66
N MET A 240 -26.17 27.54 -4.77
CA MET A 240 -26.82 26.46 -4.03
C MET A 240 -27.01 26.81 -2.56
N GLU A 241 -28.14 26.36 -2.00
CA GLU A 241 -28.36 26.37 -0.54
C GLU A 241 -28.72 24.97 -0.10
N LYS A 242 -27.86 24.36 0.73
CA LYS A 242 -28.07 22.99 1.22
C LYS A 242 -27.70 22.87 2.70
N ASN A 243 -28.50 22.12 3.44
CA ASN A 243 -28.29 21.75 4.83
C ASN A 243 -28.29 20.23 4.96
N ILE A 244 -27.32 19.70 5.65
CA ILE A 244 -27.24 18.27 5.99
C ILE A 244 -27.22 18.16 7.49
N ASN A 245 -28.19 17.43 8.05
CA ASN A 245 -28.36 17.22 9.48
C ASN A 245 -28.02 15.77 9.85
N ASP A 246 -27.65 15.54 11.10
CA ASP A 246 -27.54 14.20 11.68
C ASP A 246 -28.95 13.61 11.96
N SER A 247 -28.97 12.36 12.42
CA SER A 247 -30.21 11.65 12.78
C SER A 247 -30.98 12.29 13.95
N ALA A 248 -30.34 13.13 14.75
CA ALA A 248 -30.94 13.89 15.86
C ALA A 248 -31.42 15.29 15.41
N GLY A 249 -31.21 15.65 14.13
CA GLY A 249 -31.61 16.95 13.56
C GLY A 249 -30.58 18.07 13.75
N ASN A 250 -29.39 17.79 14.25
CA ASN A 250 -28.34 18.80 14.38
C ASN A 250 -27.64 19.03 13.05
N LEU A 251 -27.37 20.30 12.74
CA LEU A 251 -26.71 20.69 11.49
C LEU A 251 -25.26 20.17 11.46
N LEU A 252 -24.96 19.36 10.45
CA LEU A 252 -23.61 18.85 10.20
C LEU A 252 -22.88 19.73 9.19
N TYR A 253 -23.46 19.88 8.00
CA TYR A 253 -22.87 20.64 6.91
C TYR A 253 -23.86 21.68 6.38
N TRP A 254 -23.33 22.84 6.01
CA TRP A 254 -24.11 23.98 5.57
C TRP A 254 -23.44 24.68 4.38
N SER A 255 -24.24 24.94 3.33
CA SER A 255 -23.84 25.74 2.19
C SER A 255 -24.89 26.88 2.01
N PRO A 256 -24.59 28.13 2.41
CA PRO A 256 -25.52 29.22 2.30
C PRO A 256 -25.62 29.78 0.87
N TYR A 257 -26.80 30.23 0.48
CA TYR A 257 -26.98 30.89 -0.81
C TYR A 257 -26.10 32.15 -0.91
N GLY A 258 -25.42 32.33 -2.03
CA GLY A 258 -24.51 33.46 -2.27
C GLY A 258 -23.10 33.30 -1.76
N ASP A 259 -22.78 32.15 -1.12
CA ASP A 259 -21.46 31.84 -0.57
C ASP A 259 -20.90 30.60 -1.28
N PRO A 260 -19.65 30.62 -1.78
CA PRO A 260 -19.04 29.48 -2.45
C PRO A 260 -18.54 28.40 -1.52
N HIS A 261 -18.66 28.57 -0.18
CA HIS A 261 -18.16 27.59 0.79
C HIS A 261 -19.20 26.54 1.19
N ILE A 262 -18.71 25.36 1.59
CA ILE A 262 -19.42 24.43 2.46
C ILE A 262 -18.75 24.45 3.82
N TYR A 263 -19.55 24.48 4.88
CA TYR A 263 -19.14 24.60 6.27
C TYR A 263 -19.46 23.33 7.06
N ALA A 264 -18.49 22.75 7.78
CA ALA A 264 -18.66 21.66 8.73
C ALA A 264 -18.88 22.23 10.15
N VAL A 265 -20.13 22.42 10.53
CA VAL A 265 -20.50 23.18 11.74
C VAL A 265 -20.02 22.49 13.01
N GLN A 266 -20.21 21.18 13.13
CA GLN A 266 -19.80 20.44 14.33
C GLN A 266 -18.28 20.30 14.40
N ALA A 267 -17.60 20.09 13.28
CA ALA A 267 -16.16 20.06 13.23
C ALA A 267 -15.54 21.40 13.66
N ARG A 268 -16.11 22.55 13.20
CA ARG A 268 -15.69 23.86 13.69
C ARG A 268 -15.84 23.99 15.22
N ASN A 269 -16.91 23.46 15.79
CA ASN A 269 -17.12 23.54 17.24
C ASN A 269 -16.09 22.73 18.04
N ARG A 270 -15.61 21.61 17.48
CA ARG A 270 -14.53 20.79 18.05
C ARG A 270 -13.15 21.38 17.79
N PHE A 271 -12.92 21.94 16.60
CA PHE A 271 -11.63 22.42 16.12
C PHE A 271 -11.75 23.86 15.57
N PRO A 272 -12.01 24.85 16.43
CA PRO A 272 -12.19 26.22 15.99
C PRO A 272 -10.86 26.86 15.57
N SER A 273 -10.89 27.73 14.55
CA SER A 273 -9.77 28.63 14.29
C SER A 273 -9.52 29.55 15.49
N ASN A 274 -8.28 29.66 15.90
CA ASN A 274 -7.85 30.54 16.99
C ASN A 274 -7.34 31.90 16.48
N LEU A 275 -7.43 32.17 15.17
CA LEU A 275 -7.04 33.45 14.61
C LEU A 275 -8.07 34.52 15.02
N MET A 276 -7.63 35.60 15.67
CA MET A 276 -8.49 36.67 16.16
C MET A 276 -9.24 37.42 15.04
N SER A 277 -8.69 37.40 13.82
CA SER A 277 -9.31 37.99 12.63
C SER A 277 -10.47 37.15 12.06
N LYS A 278 -10.58 35.88 12.46
CA LYS A 278 -11.62 34.96 12.00
C LYS A 278 -12.77 34.88 12.99
N THR A 279 -13.76 35.75 12.82
CA THR A 279 -14.93 35.82 13.71
C THR A 279 -15.87 34.63 13.56
N ASP A 280 -15.89 33.98 12.41
CA ASP A 280 -16.65 32.76 12.10
C ASP A 280 -16.01 31.46 12.63
N ARG A 281 -14.70 31.53 12.96
CA ARG A 281 -13.88 30.45 13.52
C ARG A 281 -13.71 29.21 12.63
N TYR A 282 -14.02 29.31 11.33
CA TYR A 282 -13.76 28.22 10.40
C TYR A 282 -12.30 28.21 9.91
N ILE A 283 -11.77 27.01 9.66
CA ILE A 283 -10.49 26.78 8.98
C ILE A 283 -10.86 26.40 7.55
N ALA A 284 -10.60 27.28 6.58
CA ALA A 284 -11.02 27.08 5.19
C ALA A 284 -9.88 26.52 4.34
N LYS A 285 -10.18 25.48 3.54
CA LYS A 285 -9.36 24.98 2.45
C LYS A 285 -9.88 25.53 1.12
N TYR A 286 -8.95 25.85 0.21
CA TYR A 286 -9.21 26.32 -1.13
C TYR A 286 -8.59 25.37 -2.14
N GLY A 287 -9.30 25.10 -3.24
CA GLY A 287 -8.81 24.21 -4.29
C GLY A 287 -9.56 24.38 -5.60
N THR A 288 -9.25 23.51 -6.55
CA THR A 288 -9.91 23.44 -7.86
C THR A 288 -10.33 22.00 -8.14
N TYR A 289 -11.44 21.83 -8.83
CA TYR A 289 -11.91 20.54 -9.33
C TYR A 289 -12.45 20.73 -10.74
N SER A 290 -11.94 19.97 -11.73
CA SER A 290 -12.29 20.14 -13.14
C SER A 290 -13.69 19.60 -13.41
N THR A 291 -14.67 20.49 -13.43
CA THR A 291 -16.06 20.20 -13.81
C THR A 291 -16.77 21.48 -14.22
N SER A 292 -17.70 21.34 -15.15
CA SER A 292 -18.66 22.39 -15.54
C SER A 292 -20.05 22.24 -14.87
N SER A 293 -20.21 21.24 -13.98
CA SER A 293 -21.43 20.94 -13.25
C SER A 293 -21.36 21.46 -11.81
N MET A 294 -22.31 22.35 -11.44
CA MET A 294 -22.41 22.86 -10.07
C MET A 294 -22.76 21.75 -9.05
N ASP A 295 -23.61 20.80 -9.44
CA ASP A 295 -24.00 19.68 -8.59
C ASP A 295 -22.82 18.74 -8.32
N GLU A 296 -22.02 18.44 -9.35
CA GLU A 296 -20.81 17.63 -9.21
C GLU A 296 -19.77 18.33 -8.34
N LEU A 297 -19.52 19.63 -8.59
CA LEU A 297 -18.63 20.44 -7.77
C LEU A 297 -19.04 20.46 -6.29
N TYR A 298 -20.37 20.52 -6.02
CA TYR A 298 -20.90 20.46 -4.65
C TYR A 298 -20.62 19.07 -4.01
N ILE A 299 -20.88 17.99 -4.75
CA ILE A 299 -20.67 16.62 -4.25
C ILE A 299 -19.21 16.41 -3.89
N GLU A 300 -18.28 16.75 -4.78
CA GLU A 300 -16.86 16.62 -4.55
C GLU A 300 -16.36 17.49 -3.38
N SER A 301 -16.79 18.74 -3.32
CA SER A 301 -16.50 19.64 -2.19
C SER A 301 -16.97 19.04 -0.86
N LEU A 302 -18.17 18.45 -0.86
CA LEU A 302 -18.75 17.85 0.34
C LEU A 302 -17.99 16.57 0.77
N LEU A 303 -17.61 15.71 -0.18
CA LEU A 303 -16.84 14.50 0.07
C LEU A 303 -15.46 14.84 0.67
N GLU A 304 -14.78 15.80 0.06
CA GLU A 304 -13.48 16.26 0.55
C GLU A 304 -13.60 16.91 1.95
N LEU A 305 -14.66 17.71 2.20
CA LEU A 305 -14.92 18.29 3.51
C LEU A 305 -15.24 17.23 4.55
N LYS A 306 -16.03 16.21 4.22
CA LYS A 306 -16.35 15.11 5.14
C LYS A 306 -15.09 14.41 5.64
N THR A 307 -14.18 14.08 4.73
CA THR A 307 -12.91 13.46 5.07
C THR A 307 -11.99 14.44 5.82
N GLY A 308 -11.84 15.66 5.33
CA GLY A 308 -10.90 16.64 5.87
C GLY A 308 -11.34 17.32 7.16
N SER A 309 -12.62 17.19 7.57
CA SER A 309 -13.14 17.79 8.81
C SER A 309 -13.10 16.84 10.02
N GLU A 310 -12.63 15.61 9.83
CA GLU A 310 -12.41 14.63 10.90
C GLU A 310 -10.91 14.38 11.09
N PRO A 311 -10.48 14.08 12.34
CA PRO A 311 -9.12 13.66 12.58
C PRO A 311 -8.78 12.38 11.81
N VAL A 312 -7.60 12.35 11.22
CA VAL A 312 -7.04 11.09 10.70
C VAL A 312 -6.67 10.21 11.89
N VAL A 313 -7.25 9.02 11.97
CA VAL A 313 -7.01 8.08 13.06
C VAL A 313 -6.35 6.84 12.52
N GLU A 314 -5.17 6.54 13.05
CA GLU A 314 -4.38 5.36 12.74
C GLU A 314 -4.31 4.45 13.97
N TYR A 315 -4.52 3.16 13.79
CA TYR A 315 -4.34 2.16 14.82
C TYR A 315 -3.18 1.24 14.44
N THR A 316 -2.17 1.18 15.31
CA THR A 316 -1.08 0.21 15.19
C THR A 316 -1.34 -0.93 16.15
N ILE A 317 -1.38 -2.16 15.64
CA ILE A 317 -1.62 -3.36 16.42
C ILE A 317 -0.32 -4.18 16.45
N THR A 318 0.11 -4.53 17.65
CA THR A 318 1.29 -5.36 17.90
C THR A 318 0.86 -6.71 18.44
N GLY A 319 1.32 -7.81 17.82
CA GLY A 319 0.97 -9.16 18.26
C GLY A 319 1.50 -10.22 17.33
N GLN A 320 1.31 -11.48 17.71
CA GLN A 320 1.54 -12.62 16.82
C GLN A 320 0.20 -13.01 16.21
N VAL A 321 0.04 -12.73 14.93
CA VAL A 321 -1.18 -13.01 14.17
C VAL A 321 -0.84 -14.00 13.08
N ASP A 322 -1.59 -15.09 13.05
CA ASP A 322 -1.49 -16.09 11.97
C ASP A 322 -2.28 -15.57 10.76
N GLY A 323 -1.57 -14.90 9.88
CA GLY A 323 -2.13 -14.26 8.68
C GLY A 323 -1.04 -13.89 7.70
N SER A 324 -1.47 -13.56 6.50
CA SER A 324 -0.61 -13.09 5.40
C SER A 324 -0.79 -11.59 5.19
N ILE A 325 0.18 -10.98 4.49
CA ILE A 325 0.06 -9.60 4.05
C ILE A 325 -1.26 -9.40 3.29
N GLY A 326 -1.97 -8.32 3.55
CA GLY A 326 -3.26 -8.03 2.97
C GLY A 326 -4.46 -8.67 3.69
N ASP A 327 -4.26 -9.65 4.58
CA ASP A 327 -5.35 -10.26 5.33
C ASP A 327 -6.03 -9.25 6.27
N THR A 328 -7.35 -9.33 6.34
CA THR A 328 -8.19 -8.43 7.15
C THR A 328 -8.76 -9.16 8.35
N PHE A 329 -8.65 -8.57 9.52
CA PHE A 329 -9.09 -9.11 10.79
C PHE A 329 -10.05 -8.17 11.52
N PHE A 330 -10.96 -8.73 12.31
CA PHE A 330 -11.74 -7.97 13.29
C PHE A 330 -10.95 -7.85 14.60
N VAL A 331 -10.94 -6.66 15.17
CA VAL A 331 -10.27 -6.36 16.45
C VAL A 331 -11.33 -5.96 17.48
N GLU A 332 -11.25 -6.58 18.66
CA GLU A 332 -12.03 -6.22 19.84
C GLU A 332 -11.08 -5.85 20.98
N ASP A 333 -11.16 -4.61 21.48
CA ASP A 333 -10.44 -4.21 22.68
C ASP A 333 -11.40 -3.66 23.74
N LYS A 334 -11.53 -4.41 24.85
CA LYS A 334 -12.41 -4.09 25.98
C LYS A 334 -11.79 -3.13 26.97
N GLU A 335 -10.50 -2.85 26.87
CA GLU A 335 -9.81 -1.86 27.70
C GLU A 335 -10.09 -0.42 27.24
N TYR A 336 -10.64 -0.24 26.02
CA TYR A 336 -11.11 1.06 25.56
C TYR A 336 -12.51 1.37 26.08
N ASP A 337 -12.76 2.64 26.37
CA ASP A 337 -14.09 3.15 26.72
C ASP A 337 -14.53 4.25 25.72
N PRO A 338 -15.52 4.00 24.87
CA PRO A 338 -16.26 2.73 24.69
C PRO A 338 -15.38 1.61 24.13
N VAL A 339 -15.84 0.36 24.30
CA VAL A 339 -15.17 -0.83 23.74
C VAL A 339 -14.86 -0.60 22.25
N LEU A 340 -13.60 -0.82 21.85
CA LEU A 340 -13.15 -0.64 20.49
C LEU A 340 -13.48 -1.88 19.66
N TYR A 341 -14.20 -1.66 18.56
CA TYR A 341 -14.40 -2.64 17.49
C TYR A 341 -13.91 -2.01 16.20
N LEU A 342 -12.97 -2.64 15.53
CA LEU A 342 -12.49 -2.18 14.23
C LEU A 342 -12.14 -3.37 13.33
N GLU A 343 -12.16 -3.13 12.04
CA GLU A 343 -11.59 -3.99 11.02
C GLU A 343 -10.20 -3.44 10.66
N THR A 344 -9.21 -4.30 10.60
CA THR A 344 -7.83 -3.91 10.30
C THR A 344 -7.21 -4.88 9.31
N ARG A 345 -6.31 -4.40 8.49
CA ARG A 345 -5.62 -5.15 7.45
C ARG A 345 -4.12 -5.22 7.76
N ILE A 346 -3.49 -6.37 7.51
CA ILE A 346 -2.04 -6.47 7.62
C ILE A 346 -1.41 -5.72 6.45
N THR A 347 -0.75 -4.61 6.75
CA THR A 347 -0.04 -3.79 5.76
C THR A 347 1.46 -4.05 5.75
N GLU A 348 1.99 -4.54 6.87
CA GLU A 348 3.41 -4.89 7.05
C GLU A 348 3.50 -6.14 7.93
N GLN A 349 4.49 -6.98 7.66
CA GLN A 349 4.78 -8.20 8.42
C GLN A 349 6.30 -8.37 8.52
N GLU A 350 6.76 -8.61 9.76
CA GLU A 350 8.16 -8.81 10.11
C GLU A 350 8.37 -10.16 10.82
#